data_a8904f129970831936bb120fded34163
#
_entry.id   a8904f129970831936bb120fded34163
#
_cell.length_a   1.000
_cell.length_b   1.000
_cell.length_c   1.000
_cell.angle_alpha   90.00
_cell.angle_beta   90.00
_cell.angle_gamma   90.00
#
_symmetry.space_group_name_H-M   'P 1'
#
loop_
_entity.id
_entity.type
_entity.pdbx_description
1 polymer ?
#
loop_
_entity_poly.entity_id
_entity_poly.type
_entity_poly.pdbx_seq_one_letter_code
_entity_poly.pdbx_strand_id
1 'polypeptide(L)'
;TLIVFTADHGDHLGDHGLGEKELFYEQAVRVPMIVVDPRESANATRGSVSNALVEAVDVVPTILDVLGLDPAQHIVEGRSLSPLLDGRGQHGWRDAVFSELDYGFRDARRVLGRQVDECRAWMVRTERWKYVHWLGMRPQLFDLQHDPDELVDLGDAPGYDEVRGETQARLLDWHS
;
A
#
# COMPACT_ATOMS: atom_id res chain seq x y z
N THR A 1 22.82 -3.52 15.57
CA THR A 1 22.45 -2.70 14.39
C THR A 1 21.02 -3.02 13.97
N LEU A 2 20.17 -2.01 13.82
CA LEU A 2 18.89 -2.15 13.13
C LEU A 2 19.16 -2.29 11.63
N ILE A 3 18.55 -3.27 10.99
CA ILE A 3 18.65 -3.46 9.54
C ILE A 3 17.21 -3.46 8.98
N VAL A 4 16.96 -2.64 7.98
CA VAL A 4 15.71 -2.64 7.22
C VAL A 4 16.04 -2.90 5.75
N PHE A 5 15.49 -3.97 5.21
CA PHE A 5 15.58 -4.30 3.79
C PHE A 5 14.22 -4.13 3.16
N THR A 6 14.12 -3.24 2.21
CA THR A 6 12.89 -2.94 1.46
C THR A 6 13.23 -2.41 0.07
N ALA A 7 12.23 -2.11 -0.73
CA ALA A 7 12.36 -1.42 -2.01
C ALA A 7 11.40 -0.22 -2.05
N ASP A 8 11.65 0.72 -2.94
CA ASP A 8 10.77 1.87 -3.20
C ASP A 8 9.52 1.45 -3.98
N HIS A 9 9.64 0.50 -4.88
CA HIS A 9 8.58 -0.12 -5.68
C HIS A 9 9.03 -1.49 -6.19
N GLY A 10 8.10 -2.27 -6.72
CA GLY A 10 8.39 -3.49 -7.48
C GLY A 10 8.59 -3.22 -8.97
N ASP A 11 8.43 -4.27 -9.78
CA ASP A 11 8.52 -4.23 -11.25
C ASP A 11 7.59 -5.30 -11.81
N HIS A 12 6.86 -4.98 -12.88
CA HIS A 12 5.93 -5.91 -13.52
C HIS A 12 6.63 -7.07 -14.21
N LEU A 13 7.85 -6.89 -14.73
CA LEU A 13 8.66 -7.91 -15.43
C LEU A 13 7.92 -8.67 -16.54
N GLY A 14 6.90 -8.06 -17.12
CA GLY A 14 6.06 -8.65 -18.14
C GLY A 14 4.66 -9.08 -17.68
N ASP A 15 4.40 -9.11 -16.39
CA ASP A 15 3.06 -9.38 -15.86
C ASP A 15 2.07 -8.31 -16.34
N HIS A 16 0.83 -8.69 -16.56
CA HIS A 16 -0.21 -7.86 -17.19
C HIS A 16 0.19 -7.30 -18.58
N GLY A 17 1.26 -7.84 -19.22
CA GLY A 17 1.83 -7.29 -20.44
C GLY A 17 2.54 -5.96 -20.25
N LEU A 18 2.91 -5.62 -19.01
CA LEU A 18 3.53 -4.37 -18.61
C LEU A 18 5.02 -4.57 -18.29
N GLY A 19 5.80 -3.51 -18.46
CA GLY A 19 7.14 -3.36 -17.90
C GLY A 19 7.16 -2.25 -16.84
N GLU A 20 8.28 -2.12 -16.16
CA GLU A 20 8.50 -1.09 -15.13
C GLU A 20 7.52 -1.19 -13.94
N LYS A 21 7.03 -0.06 -13.43
CA LYS A 21 6.38 0.07 -12.12
C LYS A 21 5.06 0.85 -12.14
N GLU A 22 4.57 1.15 -13.29
CA GLU A 22 3.34 1.95 -13.41
C GLU A 22 2.14 1.18 -12.88
N LEU A 23 1.13 1.89 -12.40
CA LEU A 23 -0.10 1.33 -11.85
C LEU A 23 0.05 0.73 -10.44
N PHE A 24 -1.05 0.15 -9.91
CA PHE A 24 -1.14 -0.32 -8.52
C PHE A 24 -1.26 -1.85 -8.38
N TYR A 25 -0.85 -2.61 -9.38
CA TYR A 25 -0.81 -4.07 -9.28
C TYR A 25 0.18 -4.54 -8.20
N GLU A 26 -0.09 -5.70 -7.58
CA GLU A 26 0.75 -6.23 -6.50
C GLU A 26 2.23 -6.31 -6.87
N GLN A 27 2.56 -6.58 -8.14
CA GLN A 27 3.93 -6.61 -8.66
C GLN A 27 4.68 -5.29 -8.46
N ALA A 28 3.97 -4.16 -8.53
CA ALA A 28 4.56 -2.82 -8.36
C ALA A 28 4.47 -2.33 -6.91
N VAL A 29 3.37 -2.61 -6.19
CA VAL A 29 3.12 -2.00 -4.87
C VAL A 29 3.48 -2.90 -3.69
N ARG A 30 3.55 -4.23 -3.88
CA ARG A 30 3.91 -5.18 -2.83
C ARG A 30 5.42 -5.42 -2.83
N VAL A 31 6.13 -4.67 -2.02
CA VAL A 31 7.59 -4.75 -1.88
C VAL A 31 7.99 -5.58 -0.65
N PRO A 32 9.22 -6.14 -0.61
CA PRO A 32 9.72 -6.78 0.60
C PRO A 32 9.82 -5.78 1.74
N MET A 33 9.53 -6.23 2.98
CA MET A 33 9.79 -5.49 4.19
C MET A 33 10.40 -6.47 5.21
N ILE A 34 11.73 -6.46 5.34
CA ILE A 34 12.47 -7.32 6.27
C ILE A 34 13.16 -6.45 7.29
N VAL A 35 12.85 -6.66 8.57
CA VAL A 35 13.41 -5.86 9.66
C VAL A 35 14.16 -6.75 10.63
N VAL A 36 15.43 -6.42 10.90
CA VAL A 36 16.21 -7.02 11.97
C VAL A 36 16.37 -6.01 13.10
N ASP A 37 15.60 -6.20 14.16
CA ASP A 37 15.66 -5.38 15.37
C ASP A 37 16.68 -6.01 16.35
N PRO A 38 17.73 -5.28 16.77
CA PRO A 38 18.75 -5.81 17.69
C PRO A 38 18.28 -5.87 19.14
N ARG A 39 17.17 -5.23 19.49
CA ARG A 39 16.66 -5.15 20.87
C ARG A 39 16.21 -6.52 21.38
N GLU A 40 16.33 -6.75 22.68
CA GLU A 40 15.89 -7.99 23.32
C GLU A 40 14.38 -8.18 23.24
N SER A 41 13.62 -7.09 23.22
CA SER A 41 12.16 -7.12 23.06
C SER A 41 11.70 -7.83 21.78
N ALA A 42 12.52 -7.84 20.74
CA ALA A 42 12.23 -8.50 19.46
C ALA A 42 12.63 -9.99 19.41
N ASN A 43 13.21 -10.54 20.49
CA ASN A 43 13.72 -11.92 20.47
C ASN A 43 12.61 -12.96 20.19
N ALA A 44 11.39 -12.72 20.67
CA ALA A 44 10.28 -13.65 20.51
C ALA A 44 9.77 -13.74 19.07
N THR A 45 10.01 -12.73 18.24
CA THR A 45 9.53 -12.64 16.86
C THR A 45 10.62 -12.87 15.82
N ARG A 46 11.86 -13.10 16.24
CA ARG A 46 12.96 -13.35 15.30
C ARG A 46 12.67 -14.55 14.41
N GLY A 47 12.83 -14.35 13.09
CA GLY A 47 12.56 -15.39 12.10
C GLY A 47 11.08 -15.63 11.83
N SER A 48 10.17 -14.86 12.43
CA SER A 48 8.74 -14.93 12.12
C SER A 48 8.38 -14.13 10.87
N VAL A 49 7.21 -14.43 10.32
CA VAL A 49 6.57 -13.68 9.23
C VAL A 49 5.27 -13.07 9.76
N SER A 50 5.01 -11.82 9.40
CA SER A 50 3.78 -11.10 9.72
C SER A 50 3.00 -10.80 8.44
N ASN A 51 1.68 -10.99 8.47
CA ASN A 51 0.77 -10.59 7.40
C ASN A 51 0.14 -9.22 7.64
N ALA A 52 0.62 -8.47 8.65
CA ALA A 52 0.14 -7.12 8.91
C ALA A 52 0.37 -6.23 7.69
N LEU A 53 -0.62 -5.41 7.37
CA LEU A 53 -0.48 -4.41 6.31
C LEU A 53 0.45 -3.29 6.79
N VAL A 54 1.56 -3.11 6.09
CA VAL A 54 2.58 -2.09 6.39
C VAL A 54 2.87 -1.24 5.16
N GLU A 55 3.36 -0.04 5.38
CA GLU A 55 3.65 0.91 4.32
C GLU A 55 5.09 1.42 4.43
N ALA A 56 5.65 1.91 3.32
CA ALA A 56 7.01 2.47 3.32
C ALA A 56 7.18 3.64 4.29
N VAL A 57 6.13 4.42 4.52
CA VAL A 57 6.11 5.53 5.49
C VAL A 57 6.32 5.08 6.94
N ASP A 58 6.14 3.77 7.24
CA ASP A 58 6.34 3.19 8.57
C ASP A 58 7.83 3.04 8.93
N VAL A 59 8.72 3.09 7.96
CA VAL A 59 10.17 2.90 8.17
C VAL A 59 10.75 4.02 9.04
N VAL A 60 10.42 5.27 8.75
CA VAL A 60 10.96 6.41 9.49
C VAL A 60 10.54 6.39 10.97
N PRO A 61 9.25 6.29 11.33
CA PRO A 61 8.86 6.22 12.74
C PRO A 61 9.41 4.98 13.44
N THR A 62 9.61 3.87 12.73
CA THR A 62 10.26 2.67 13.31
C THR A 62 11.72 2.94 13.69
N ILE A 63 12.48 3.61 12.81
CA ILE A 63 13.87 3.98 13.10
C ILE A 63 13.93 4.92 14.31
N LEU A 64 13.08 5.95 14.33
CA LEU A 64 13.03 6.91 15.43
C LEU A 64 12.71 6.23 16.77
N ASP A 65 11.71 5.35 16.78
CA ASP A 65 11.30 4.59 17.96
C ASP A 65 12.43 3.67 18.49
N VAL A 66 13.12 2.95 17.59
CA VAL A 66 14.27 2.11 17.98
C VAL A 66 15.41 2.93 18.57
N LEU A 67 15.58 4.17 18.12
CA LEU A 67 16.58 5.11 18.64
C LEU A 67 16.12 5.84 19.91
N GLY A 68 14.89 5.64 20.37
CA GLY A 68 14.29 6.34 21.52
C GLY A 68 14.03 7.82 21.25
N LEU A 69 13.76 8.16 19.98
CA LEU A 69 13.44 9.52 19.55
C LEU A 69 11.94 9.64 19.27
N ASP A 70 11.34 10.74 19.71
CA ASP A 70 9.93 11.02 19.41
C ASP A 70 9.78 11.48 17.94
N PRO A 71 8.89 10.86 17.16
CA PRO A 71 8.59 11.35 15.84
C PRO A 71 7.84 12.68 15.92
N ALA A 72 8.16 13.62 15.03
CA ALA A 72 7.38 14.83 14.86
C ALA A 72 6.02 14.46 14.22
N GLN A 73 5.01 14.23 15.03
CA GLN A 73 3.69 13.70 14.63
C GLN A 73 2.98 14.52 13.53
N HIS A 74 3.33 15.79 13.40
CA HIS A 74 2.78 16.67 12.35
C HIS A 74 3.47 16.49 10.98
N ILE A 75 4.51 15.63 10.90
CA ILE A 75 5.28 15.36 9.67
C ILE A 75 5.26 13.87 9.33
N VAL A 76 5.20 13.01 10.37
CA VAL A 76 5.32 11.56 10.22
C VAL A 76 3.95 10.92 10.25
N GLU A 77 3.48 10.45 9.11
CA GLU A 77 2.16 9.82 8.95
C GLU A 77 2.18 8.30 9.20
N GLY A 78 3.35 7.68 9.08
CA GLY A 78 3.53 6.25 9.30
C GLY A 78 3.43 5.84 10.77
N ARG A 79 3.35 4.54 11.02
CA ARG A 79 3.30 3.92 12.35
C ARG A 79 4.56 3.11 12.59
N SER A 80 5.16 3.23 13.78
CA SER A 80 6.29 2.36 14.14
C SER A 80 5.91 0.88 14.06
N LEU A 81 6.76 0.08 13.43
CA LEU A 81 6.63 -1.38 13.37
C LEU A 81 7.02 -2.07 14.69
N SER A 82 7.54 -1.34 15.69
CA SER A 82 7.97 -1.92 16.97
C SER A 82 6.91 -2.80 17.65
N PRO A 83 5.61 -2.46 17.66
CA PRO A 83 4.59 -3.35 18.23
C PRO A 83 4.51 -4.71 17.53
N LEU A 84 4.78 -4.77 16.23
CA LEU A 84 4.83 -6.02 15.47
C LEU A 84 6.13 -6.77 15.74
N LEU A 85 7.24 -6.04 15.83
CA LEU A 85 8.58 -6.59 16.05
C LEU A 85 8.76 -7.17 17.46
N ASP A 86 8.13 -6.61 18.48
CA ASP A 86 8.24 -7.07 19.87
C ASP A 86 7.12 -8.04 20.31
N GLY A 87 6.28 -8.47 19.36
CA GLY A 87 5.25 -9.47 19.61
C GLY A 87 4.05 -8.95 20.41
N ARG A 88 3.89 -7.63 20.61
CA ARG A 88 2.69 -7.05 21.21
C ARG A 88 1.44 -7.23 20.34
N GLY A 89 1.65 -7.72 19.11
CA GLY A 89 0.60 -8.15 18.22
C GLY A 89 0.03 -7.05 17.34
N GLN A 90 -0.98 -7.47 16.56
CA GLN A 90 -1.63 -6.62 15.56
C GLN A 90 -2.88 -5.91 16.11
N HIS A 91 -3.17 -6.02 17.41
CA HIS A 91 -4.38 -5.42 17.98
C HIS A 91 -4.39 -3.89 17.78
N GLY A 92 -5.43 -3.40 17.11
CA GLY A 92 -5.51 -1.99 16.72
C GLY A 92 -4.56 -1.58 15.58
N TRP A 93 -3.95 -2.55 14.89
CA TRP A 93 -3.18 -2.26 13.69
C TRP A 93 -4.12 -1.88 12.53
N ARG A 94 -3.54 -1.25 11.49
CA ARG A 94 -4.33 -0.88 10.31
C ARG A 94 -4.86 -2.11 9.58
N ASP A 95 -6.03 -1.99 9.00
CA ASP A 95 -6.67 -2.99 8.16
C ASP A 95 -6.74 -2.58 6.69
N ALA A 96 -6.12 -1.43 6.34
CA ALA A 96 -5.96 -0.94 4.98
C ALA A 96 -4.65 -0.18 4.83
N VAL A 97 -4.13 -0.18 3.61
CA VAL A 97 -3.00 0.64 3.15
C VAL A 97 -3.41 1.42 1.91
N PHE A 98 -2.72 2.55 1.67
CA PHE A 98 -3.09 3.50 0.64
C PHE A 98 -1.90 3.87 -0.24
N SER A 99 -2.18 4.30 -1.46
CA SER A 99 -1.17 4.82 -2.37
C SER A 99 -1.79 5.82 -3.34
N GLU A 100 -0.98 6.77 -3.78
CA GLU A 100 -1.36 7.80 -4.74
C GLU A 100 -0.42 7.78 -5.95
N LEU A 101 -0.97 8.05 -7.14
CA LEU A 101 -0.24 8.16 -8.39
C LEU A 101 -0.63 9.45 -9.11
N ASP A 102 0.37 10.29 -9.42
CA ASP A 102 0.24 11.39 -10.37
C ASP A 102 0.94 10.98 -11.67
N TYR A 103 0.16 10.83 -12.75
CA TYR A 103 0.69 10.48 -14.07
C TYR A 103 0.67 11.65 -15.06
N GLY A 104 0.54 12.88 -14.56
CA GLY A 104 0.46 14.10 -15.36
C GLY A 104 1.65 14.35 -16.28
N PHE A 105 2.82 13.82 -15.95
CA PHE A 105 4.05 13.91 -16.75
C PHE A 105 4.30 12.69 -17.66
N ARG A 106 3.43 11.67 -17.62
CA ARG A 106 3.55 10.45 -18.43
C ARG A 106 2.90 10.63 -19.82
N ASP A 107 3.36 9.83 -20.77
CA ASP A 107 2.77 9.82 -22.13
C ASP A 107 1.31 9.39 -22.14
N ALA A 108 0.90 8.56 -21.17
CA ALA A 108 -0.50 8.18 -20.95
C ALA A 108 -1.44 9.38 -20.91
N ARG A 109 -1.04 10.51 -20.29
CA ARG A 109 -1.82 11.75 -20.27
C ARG A 109 -2.17 12.23 -21.68
N ARG A 110 -1.16 12.23 -22.59
CA ARG A 110 -1.35 12.69 -23.96
C ARG A 110 -2.26 11.76 -24.77
N VAL A 111 -2.05 10.45 -24.59
CA VAL A 111 -2.87 9.42 -25.26
C VAL A 111 -4.33 9.51 -24.81
N LEU A 112 -4.55 9.77 -23.52
CA LEU A 112 -5.90 9.91 -22.93
C LEU A 112 -6.50 11.30 -23.16
N GLY A 113 -5.75 12.27 -23.70
CA GLY A 113 -6.24 13.63 -23.96
C GLY A 113 -6.57 14.43 -22.68
N ARG A 114 -5.89 14.13 -21.55
CA ARG A 114 -6.20 14.71 -20.24
C ARG A 114 -5.38 15.94 -19.92
N GLN A 115 -5.93 16.82 -19.06
CA GLN A 115 -5.17 17.89 -18.43
C GLN A 115 -4.30 17.34 -17.29
N VAL A 116 -3.30 18.11 -16.85
CA VAL A 116 -2.34 17.66 -15.82
C VAL A 116 -3.04 17.38 -14.49
N ASP A 117 -3.95 18.22 -14.07
CA ASP A 117 -4.72 18.14 -12.83
C ASP A 117 -5.78 17.01 -12.83
N GLU A 118 -6.09 16.44 -14.00
CA GLU A 118 -6.96 15.28 -14.15
C GLU A 118 -6.22 13.93 -14.07
N CYS A 119 -4.87 13.96 -13.98
CA CYS A 119 -4.03 12.77 -14.07
C CYS A 119 -3.66 12.21 -12.70
N ARG A 120 -4.69 11.86 -11.92
CA ARG A 120 -4.52 11.31 -10.57
C ARG A 120 -5.28 10.01 -10.38
N ALA A 121 -4.70 9.17 -9.56
CA ALA A 121 -5.34 7.95 -9.11
C ALA A 121 -4.95 7.66 -7.66
N TRP A 122 -5.84 7.00 -6.94
CA TRP A 122 -5.65 6.59 -5.55
C TRP A 122 -6.04 5.15 -5.37
N MET A 123 -5.33 4.45 -4.54
CA MET A 123 -5.55 3.05 -4.24
C MET A 123 -5.77 2.86 -2.75
N VAL A 124 -6.75 2.04 -2.39
CA VAL A 124 -6.88 1.42 -1.07
C VAL A 124 -6.78 -0.10 -1.21
N ARG A 125 -5.99 -0.72 -0.34
CA ARG A 125 -5.83 -2.17 -0.28
C ARG A 125 -6.09 -2.64 1.14
N THR A 126 -7.06 -3.55 1.29
CA THR A 126 -7.36 -4.30 2.51
C THR A 126 -6.75 -5.70 2.40
N GLU A 127 -6.97 -6.59 3.37
CA GLU A 127 -6.52 -7.98 3.28
C GLU A 127 -7.09 -8.68 2.03
N ARG A 128 -8.37 -8.42 1.70
CA ARG A 128 -9.07 -9.07 0.59
C ARG A 128 -9.23 -8.20 -0.65
N TRP A 129 -9.56 -6.93 -0.47
CA TRP A 129 -9.98 -6.07 -1.57
C TRP A 129 -8.93 -5.04 -1.91
N LYS A 130 -8.73 -4.79 -3.21
CA LYS A 130 -8.01 -3.63 -3.73
C LYS A 130 -8.96 -2.83 -4.60
N TYR A 131 -9.10 -1.55 -4.30
CA TYR A 131 -9.88 -0.60 -5.08
C TYR A 131 -8.98 0.53 -5.56
N VAL A 132 -9.10 0.88 -6.85
CA VAL A 132 -8.38 2.00 -7.45
C VAL A 132 -9.40 3.00 -7.99
N HIS A 133 -9.31 4.22 -7.50
CA HIS A 133 -10.06 5.36 -8.01
C HIS A 133 -9.22 6.12 -9.04
N TRP A 134 -9.65 6.13 -10.27
CA TRP A 134 -9.08 6.91 -11.35
C TRP A 134 -9.90 8.18 -11.55
N LEU A 135 -9.29 9.37 -11.40
CA LEU A 135 -10.02 10.62 -11.56
C LEU A 135 -10.67 10.73 -12.95
N GLY A 136 -12.00 10.81 -12.98
CA GLY A 136 -12.77 10.92 -14.23
C GLY A 136 -12.70 9.69 -15.16
N MET A 137 -12.34 8.53 -14.64
CA MET A 137 -12.42 7.24 -15.35
C MET A 137 -13.16 6.21 -14.49
N ARG A 138 -13.44 5.03 -15.06
CA ARG A 138 -14.01 3.94 -14.29
C ARG A 138 -13.05 3.46 -13.22
N PRO A 139 -13.54 3.05 -12.05
CA PRO A 139 -12.69 2.47 -11.02
C PRO A 139 -12.25 1.06 -11.41
N GLN A 140 -11.28 0.54 -10.66
CA GLN A 140 -10.93 -0.88 -10.67
C GLN A 140 -11.20 -1.47 -9.29
N LEU A 141 -11.57 -2.75 -9.24
CA LEU A 141 -11.76 -3.51 -8.01
C LEU A 141 -11.22 -4.93 -8.22
N PHE A 142 -10.44 -5.43 -7.29
CA PHE A 142 -9.88 -6.78 -7.33
C PHE A 142 -10.16 -7.53 -6.03
N ASP A 143 -10.53 -8.82 -6.13
CA ASP A 143 -10.67 -9.74 -4.99
C ASP A 143 -9.37 -10.53 -4.83
N LEU A 144 -8.43 -10.01 -4.07
CA LEU A 144 -7.10 -10.59 -3.88
C LEU A 144 -7.11 -11.97 -3.20
N GLN A 145 -8.23 -12.36 -2.59
CA GLN A 145 -8.39 -13.69 -2.00
C GLN A 145 -8.65 -14.75 -3.07
N HIS A 146 -9.39 -14.44 -4.11
CA HIS A 146 -9.77 -15.37 -5.18
C HIS A 146 -8.99 -15.12 -6.47
N ASP A 147 -8.44 -13.93 -6.64
CA ASP A 147 -7.67 -13.48 -7.79
C ASP A 147 -6.44 -12.69 -7.31
N PRO A 148 -5.45 -13.37 -6.71
CA PRO A 148 -4.25 -12.72 -6.19
C PRO A 148 -3.35 -12.10 -7.29
N ASP A 149 -3.54 -12.54 -8.54
CA ASP A 149 -2.82 -12.03 -9.70
C ASP A 149 -3.55 -10.88 -10.39
N GLU A 150 -4.70 -10.44 -9.87
CA GLU A 150 -5.47 -9.27 -10.35
C GLU A 150 -5.82 -9.33 -11.85
N LEU A 151 -6.20 -10.51 -12.33
CA LEU A 151 -6.54 -10.75 -13.74
C LEU A 151 -7.98 -10.37 -14.08
N VAL A 152 -8.85 -10.25 -13.07
CA VAL A 152 -10.29 -9.97 -13.23
C VAL A 152 -10.65 -8.66 -12.55
N ASP A 153 -10.81 -7.61 -13.35
CA ASP A 153 -11.26 -6.30 -12.87
C ASP A 153 -12.79 -6.29 -12.65
N LEU A 154 -13.20 -6.19 -11.40
CA LEU A 154 -14.59 -6.15 -10.93
C LEU A 154 -15.14 -4.72 -10.80
N GLY A 155 -14.41 -3.72 -11.26
CA GLY A 155 -14.74 -2.29 -11.09
C GLY A 155 -16.13 -1.90 -11.58
N ASP A 156 -16.62 -2.52 -12.66
CA ASP A 156 -17.99 -2.31 -13.19
C ASP A 156 -18.86 -3.57 -13.11
N ALA A 157 -18.36 -4.65 -12.48
CA ALA A 157 -19.11 -5.89 -12.43
C ALA A 157 -20.36 -5.77 -11.54
N PRO A 158 -21.51 -6.32 -11.96
CA PRO A 158 -22.73 -6.32 -11.16
C PRO A 158 -22.54 -7.18 -9.89
N GLY A 159 -23.17 -6.77 -8.79
CA GLY A 159 -23.12 -7.48 -7.51
C GLY A 159 -21.98 -7.08 -6.60
N TYR A 160 -21.10 -6.14 -7.03
CA TYR A 160 -19.99 -5.61 -6.23
C TYR A 160 -20.19 -4.15 -5.80
N ASP A 161 -21.40 -3.60 -5.95
CA ASP A 161 -21.71 -2.19 -5.64
C ASP A 161 -21.44 -1.85 -4.17
N GLU A 162 -21.80 -2.74 -3.26
CA GLU A 162 -21.61 -2.55 -1.81
C GLU A 162 -20.12 -2.45 -1.47
N VAL A 163 -19.32 -3.44 -1.87
CA VAL A 163 -17.88 -3.43 -1.57
C VAL A 163 -17.14 -2.29 -2.28
N ARG A 164 -17.57 -1.90 -3.50
CA ARG A 164 -17.03 -0.68 -4.15
C ARG A 164 -17.34 0.57 -3.32
N GLY A 165 -18.58 0.70 -2.85
CA GLY A 165 -18.99 1.83 -2.02
C GLY A 165 -18.21 1.90 -0.71
N GLU A 166 -18.03 0.78 -0.02
CA GLU A 166 -17.25 0.70 1.22
C GLU A 166 -15.78 1.05 1.02
N THR A 167 -15.13 0.47 0.01
CA THR A 167 -13.71 0.73 -0.28
C THR A 167 -13.48 2.16 -0.75
N GLN A 168 -14.40 2.71 -1.57
CA GLN A 168 -14.37 4.10 -1.97
C GLN A 168 -14.52 5.05 -0.77
N ALA A 169 -15.46 4.77 0.13
CA ALA A 169 -15.64 5.58 1.34
C ALA A 169 -14.36 5.62 2.19
N ARG A 170 -13.71 4.46 2.40
CA ARG A 170 -12.42 4.38 3.11
C ARG A 170 -11.32 5.21 2.45
N LEU A 171 -11.29 5.22 1.11
CA LEU A 171 -10.31 6.01 0.37
C LEU A 171 -10.56 7.52 0.53
N LEU A 172 -11.82 7.95 0.50
CA LEU A 172 -12.21 9.34 0.70
C LEU A 172 -11.92 9.81 2.13
N ASP A 173 -12.18 8.96 3.14
CA ASP A 173 -11.87 9.27 4.55
C ASP A 173 -10.36 9.45 4.77
N TRP A 174 -9.54 8.66 4.09
CA TRP A 174 -8.07 8.79 4.16
C TRP A 174 -7.57 10.08 3.49
N HIS A 175 -8.21 10.50 2.40
CA HIS A 175 -7.79 11.67 1.61
C HIS A 175 -8.27 13.01 2.20
N SER A 176 -9.22 13.02 3.13
CA SER A 176 -9.83 14.23 3.74
C SER A 176 -8.99 14.76 4.92
#